data_94d88b2cece3f58d52435beaa8de0aa4
#
_entry.id   94d88b2cece3f58d52435beaa8de0aa4
#
_cell.length_a   1.000
_cell.length_b   1.000
_cell.length_c   1.000
_cell.angle_alpha   90.00
_cell.angle_beta   90.00
_cell.angle_gamma   90.00
#
_symmetry.space_group_name_H-M   'P 1'
#
loop_
_entity.id
_entity.type
_entity.pdbx_description
1 polymer ?
#
loop_
_entity_poly.entity_id
_entity_poly.type
_entity_poly.pdbx_seq_one_letter_code
_entity_poly.pdbx_strand_id
1 'polypeptide(L)'
;GKFIGTNVLNEAFLERFPITFEQKYPTAKIEEKILVNTLASAGKTDKEFCNKLVTWADVIRKTYFDGGVDEIISTRRLVHIIQAYTIFNSKMKAIEVCTNRFDDDTKNSFVELYTKVDAGASAEQISEEQRTAEVNSQMSDNDSESDDSDVI
;
A
#
# COMPACT_ATOMS: atom_id res chain seq x y z
N GLY A 1 -1.67 -3.59 12.76
CA GLY A 1 -1.58 -3.68 14.21
C GLY A 1 -0.21 -3.27 14.69
N LYS A 2 -0.14 -2.27 15.55
CA LYS A 2 1.11 -1.91 16.23
C LYS A 2 1.51 -3.09 17.11
N PHE A 3 2.70 -3.62 16.94
CA PHE A 3 3.24 -4.66 17.80
C PHE A 3 3.31 -4.15 19.24
N ILE A 4 2.53 -4.75 20.14
CA ILE A 4 2.61 -4.47 21.57
C ILE A 4 3.97 -4.99 22.05
N GLY A 5 4.82 -4.10 22.58
CA GLY A 5 6.14 -4.46 23.09
C GLY A 5 7.35 -3.98 22.26
N THR A 6 7.15 -3.33 21.11
CA THR A 6 8.23 -2.61 20.44
C THR A 6 8.47 -1.26 21.13
N ASN A 7 9.55 -1.15 21.88
CA ASN A 7 9.97 0.13 22.46
C ASN A 7 10.65 0.98 21.38
N VAL A 8 10.38 2.29 21.43
CA VAL A 8 11.17 3.27 20.66
C VAL A 8 12.61 3.15 21.13
N LEU A 9 13.56 3.00 20.19
CA LEU A 9 14.98 2.93 20.52
C LEU A 9 15.41 4.24 21.17
N ASN A 10 16.11 4.11 22.30
CA ASN A 10 16.67 5.24 23.03
C ASN A 10 17.77 5.91 22.19
N GLU A 11 17.81 7.25 22.18
CA GLU A 11 18.83 8.03 21.45
C GLU A 11 20.25 7.63 21.82
N ALA A 12 20.53 7.37 23.10
CA ALA A 12 21.83 6.91 23.56
C ALA A 12 22.23 5.55 22.97
N PHE A 13 21.27 4.69 22.64
CA PHE A 13 21.52 3.44 21.94
C PHE A 13 21.79 3.69 20.45
N LEU A 14 21.05 4.61 19.82
CA LEU A 14 21.23 4.96 18.40
C LEU A 14 22.57 5.64 18.15
N GLU A 15 23.07 6.48 19.09
CA GLU A 15 24.39 7.13 19.01
C GLU A 15 25.56 6.15 19.03
N ARG A 16 25.36 4.91 19.48
CA ARG A 16 26.41 3.86 19.43
C ARG A 16 26.68 3.35 18.03
N PHE A 17 25.81 3.65 17.06
CA PHE A 17 25.99 3.30 15.66
C PHE A 17 26.64 4.48 14.92
N PRO A 18 27.92 4.37 14.53
CA PRO A 18 28.68 5.49 13.94
C PRO A 18 28.22 5.84 12.53
N ILE A 19 27.43 4.97 11.89
CA ILE A 19 26.98 5.13 10.51
C ILE A 19 25.49 4.76 10.43
N THR A 20 24.68 5.67 9.92
CA THR A 20 23.25 5.44 9.63
C THR A 20 23.01 5.60 8.14
N PHE A 21 22.40 4.60 7.50
CA PHE A 21 21.98 4.65 6.12
C PHE A 21 20.47 4.78 6.01
N GLU A 22 20.01 5.77 5.26
CA GLU A 22 18.64 5.82 4.82
C GLU A 22 18.47 4.94 3.58
N GLN A 23 17.74 3.84 3.71
CA GLN A 23 17.41 2.98 2.58
C GLN A 23 16.04 3.34 2.01
N LYS A 24 16.04 3.95 0.83
CA LYS A 24 14.82 4.25 0.08
C LYS A 24 14.34 3.02 -0.70
N TYR A 25 13.06 3.02 -1.06
CA TYR A 25 12.54 2.02 -2.00
C TYR A 25 13.28 2.09 -3.34
N PRO A 26 13.44 0.96 -4.04
CA PRO A 26 13.94 0.97 -5.40
C PRO A 26 13.08 1.84 -6.30
N THR A 27 13.65 2.35 -7.39
CA THR A 27 12.84 3.03 -8.41
C THR A 27 11.83 2.05 -9.02
N ALA A 28 10.69 2.55 -9.50
CA ALA A 28 9.63 1.74 -10.12
C ALA A 28 10.20 0.79 -11.20
N LYS A 29 11.13 1.28 -12.00
CA LYS A 29 11.78 0.49 -13.06
C LYS A 29 12.64 -0.68 -12.53
N ILE A 30 13.35 -0.46 -11.42
CA ILE A 30 14.14 -1.51 -10.77
C ILE A 30 13.21 -2.52 -10.10
N GLU A 31 12.17 -2.04 -9.44
CA GLU A 31 11.18 -2.89 -8.76
C GLU A 31 10.43 -3.78 -9.77
N GLU A 32 9.97 -3.22 -10.90
CA GLU A 32 9.39 -3.98 -12.01
C GLU A 32 10.34 -5.08 -12.49
N LYS A 33 11.62 -4.75 -12.67
CA LYS A 33 12.64 -5.74 -13.10
C LYS A 33 12.82 -6.87 -12.09
N ILE A 34 12.79 -6.57 -10.78
CA ILE A 34 12.85 -7.60 -9.72
C ILE A 34 11.65 -8.55 -9.85
N LEU A 35 10.44 -8.02 -10.03
CA LEU A 35 9.22 -8.82 -10.14
C LEU A 35 9.22 -9.69 -11.41
N VAL A 36 9.60 -9.11 -12.54
CA VAL A 36 9.72 -9.85 -13.82
C VAL A 36 10.73 -10.99 -13.71
N ASN A 37 11.89 -10.75 -13.11
CA ASN A 37 12.90 -11.79 -12.91
C ASN A 37 12.41 -12.89 -11.96
N THR A 38 11.68 -12.53 -10.90
CA THR A 38 11.10 -13.51 -9.96
C THR A 38 10.08 -14.39 -10.68
N LEU A 39 9.22 -13.80 -11.51
CA LEU A 39 8.22 -14.53 -12.28
C LEU A 39 8.87 -15.43 -13.34
N ALA A 40 9.90 -14.94 -14.04
CA ALA A 40 10.66 -15.68 -15.02
C ALA A 40 11.37 -16.91 -14.43
N SER A 41 11.87 -16.81 -13.19
CA SER A 41 12.46 -17.93 -12.45
C SER A 41 11.48 -19.08 -12.21
N ALA A 42 10.18 -18.80 -12.21
CA ALA A 42 9.12 -19.80 -12.13
C ALA A 42 8.59 -20.24 -13.52
N GLY A 43 9.25 -19.82 -14.60
CA GLY A 43 8.86 -20.17 -15.97
C GLY A 43 7.63 -19.44 -16.49
N LYS A 44 7.24 -18.32 -15.85
CA LYS A 44 6.08 -17.50 -16.25
C LYS A 44 6.52 -16.12 -16.74
N THR A 45 5.69 -15.52 -17.58
CA THR A 45 5.88 -14.15 -18.06
C THR A 45 4.56 -13.40 -18.00
N ASP A 46 4.53 -12.31 -17.22
CA ASP A 46 3.40 -11.37 -17.15
C ASP A 46 3.93 -10.00 -16.72
N LYS A 47 4.53 -9.29 -17.67
CA LYS A 47 5.14 -7.98 -17.43
C LYS A 47 4.07 -6.94 -17.06
N GLU A 48 2.89 -7.04 -17.64
CA GLU A 48 1.78 -6.12 -17.35
C GLU A 48 1.37 -6.23 -15.87
N PHE A 49 1.22 -7.44 -15.36
CA PHE A 49 0.92 -7.65 -13.95
C PHE A 49 2.02 -7.09 -13.03
N CYS A 50 3.29 -7.30 -13.36
CA CYS A 50 4.40 -6.73 -12.61
C CYS A 50 4.36 -5.20 -12.58
N ASN A 51 4.07 -4.55 -13.71
CA ASN A 51 3.93 -3.10 -13.80
C ASN A 51 2.77 -2.57 -12.96
N LYS A 52 1.61 -3.22 -13.05
CA LYS A 52 0.41 -2.86 -12.25
C LYS A 52 0.66 -3.00 -10.75
N LEU A 53 1.37 -4.03 -10.32
CA LEU A 53 1.76 -4.19 -8.91
C LEU A 53 2.68 -3.08 -8.42
N VAL A 54 3.65 -2.65 -9.23
CA VAL A 54 4.54 -1.55 -8.89
C VAL A 54 3.77 -0.23 -8.78
N THR A 55 2.87 0.04 -9.72
CA THR A 55 1.99 1.22 -9.68
C THR A 55 1.10 1.22 -8.45
N TRP A 56 0.47 0.10 -8.13
CA TRP A 56 -0.35 -0.10 -6.94
C TRP A 56 0.43 0.16 -5.65
N ALA A 57 1.63 -0.40 -5.52
CA ALA A 57 2.47 -0.17 -4.35
C ALA A 57 2.93 1.29 -4.22
N ASP A 58 3.21 1.96 -5.34
CA ASP A 58 3.61 3.38 -5.35
C ASP A 58 2.48 4.28 -4.83
N VAL A 59 1.24 4.04 -5.25
CA VAL A 59 0.06 4.77 -4.75
C VAL A 59 -0.12 4.56 -3.26
N ILE A 60 -0.05 3.31 -2.77
CA ILE A 60 -0.16 3.02 -1.33
C ILE A 60 0.93 3.71 -0.52
N ARG A 61 2.18 3.70 -1.01
CA ARG A 61 3.30 4.36 -0.33
C ARG A 61 3.12 5.87 -0.26
N LYS A 62 2.65 6.50 -1.33
CA LYS A 62 2.33 7.93 -1.34
C LYS A 62 1.23 8.24 -0.33
N THR A 63 0.14 7.48 -0.33
CA THR A 63 -0.96 7.64 0.62
C THR A 63 -0.49 7.44 2.07
N TYR A 64 0.40 6.49 2.33
CA TYR A 64 1.01 6.28 3.64
C TYR A 64 1.83 7.48 4.10
N PHE A 65 2.68 8.05 3.24
CA PHE A 65 3.47 9.23 3.58
C PHE A 65 2.63 10.49 3.77
N ASP A 66 1.48 10.57 3.09
CA ASP A 66 0.50 11.64 3.25
C ASP A 66 -0.41 11.44 4.50
N GLY A 67 -0.25 10.32 5.21
CA GLY A 67 -1.01 10.00 6.42
C GLY A 67 -2.40 9.40 6.19
N GLY A 68 -2.73 9.03 4.95
CA GLY A 68 -4.05 8.48 4.61
C GLY A 68 -4.21 6.99 4.92
N VAL A 69 -3.11 6.25 5.15
CA VAL A 69 -3.14 4.84 5.57
C VAL A 69 -2.01 4.56 6.57
N ASP A 70 -2.23 3.62 7.48
CA ASP A 70 -1.26 3.25 8.52
C ASP A 70 -0.33 2.09 8.12
N GLU A 71 -0.57 1.46 6.98
CA GLU A 71 0.15 0.28 6.50
C GLU A 71 0.77 0.54 5.12
N ILE A 72 1.84 -0.20 4.81
CA ILE A 72 2.63 -0.01 3.60
C ILE A 72 2.89 -1.34 2.88
N ILE A 73 3.03 -1.27 1.57
CA ILE A 73 3.44 -2.40 0.73
C ILE A 73 4.93 -2.28 0.40
N SER A 74 5.73 -3.19 0.94
CA SER A 74 7.16 -3.27 0.65
C SER A 74 7.44 -4.03 -0.65
N THR A 75 8.62 -3.83 -1.22
CA THR A 75 9.12 -4.64 -2.37
C THR A 75 9.08 -6.13 -2.06
N ARG A 76 9.43 -6.54 -0.83
CA ARG A 76 9.33 -7.94 -0.40
C ARG A 76 7.90 -8.47 -0.49
N ARG A 77 6.91 -7.64 -0.15
CA ARG A 77 5.49 -8.02 -0.27
C ARG A 77 5.11 -8.24 -1.73
N LEU A 78 5.58 -7.40 -2.63
CA LEU A 78 5.36 -7.57 -4.07
C LEU A 78 5.97 -8.89 -4.58
N VAL A 79 7.18 -9.22 -4.15
CA VAL A 79 7.81 -10.52 -4.48
C VAL A 79 6.97 -11.68 -3.98
N HIS A 80 6.42 -11.61 -2.75
CA HIS A 80 5.54 -12.65 -2.22
C HIS A 80 4.24 -12.78 -3.03
N ILE A 81 3.67 -11.67 -3.52
CA ILE A 81 2.50 -11.71 -4.40
C ILE A 81 2.84 -12.42 -5.71
N ILE A 82 3.98 -12.13 -6.32
CA ILE A 82 4.43 -12.84 -7.53
C ILE A 82 4.60 -14.34 -7.26
N GLN A 83 5.22 -14.72 -6.15
CA GLN A 83 5.36 -16.11 -5.76
C GLN A 83 3.99 -16.79 -5.54
N ALA A 84 3.08 -16.14 -4.85
CA ALA A 84 1.71 -16.63 -4.67
C ALA A 84 0.97 -16.77 -6.01
N TYR A 85 1.17 -15.84 -6.94
CA TYR A 85 0.62 -15.93 -8.28
C TYR A 85 1.13 -17.14 -9.06
N THR A 86 2.39 -17.54 -8.88
CA THR A 86 2.92 -18.77 -9.51
C THR A 86 2.23 -20.02 -8.99
N ILE A 87 1.78 -20.02 -7.74
CA ILE A 87 1.11 -21.15 -7.08
C ILE A 87 -0.38 -21.20 -7.43
N PHE A 88 -1.09 -20.07 -7.23
CA PHE A 88 -2.55 -20.02 -7.37
C PHE A 88 -3.03 -19.77 -8.80
N ASN A 89 -2.17 -19.30 -9.68
CA ASN A 89 -2.49 -18.90 -11.05
C ASN A 89 -3.65 -17.88 -11.14
N SER A 90 -3.83 -17.09 -10.10
CA SER A 90 -4.86 -16.04 -9.96
C SER A 90 -4.23 -14.80 -9.33
N LYS A 91 -4.28 -13.68 -10.05
CA LYS A 91 -3.74 -12.39 -9.62
C LYS A 91 -4.43 -11.90 -8.34
N MET A 92 -5.76 -11.90 -8.34
CA MET A 92 -6.55 -11.45 -7.19
C MET A 92 -6.33 -12.31 -5.96
N LYS A 93 -6.30 -13.64 -6.14
CA LYS A 93 -6.03 -14.56 -5.03
C LYS A 93 -4.64 -14.34 -4.43
N ALA A 94 -3.65 -14.10 -5.27
CA ALA A 94 -2.29 -13.79 -4.81
C ALA A 94 -2.22 -12.51 -3.97
N ILE A 95 -2.92 -11.46 -4.40
CA ILE A 95 -3.01 -10.20 -3.67
C ILE A 95 -3.75 -10.39 -2.34
N GLU A 96 -4.91 -11.03 -2.35
CA GLU A 96 -5.71 -11.30 -1.16
C GLU A 96 -4.91 -12.05 -0.09
N VAL A 97 -4.27 -13.18 -0.43
CA VAL A 97 -3.53 -13.98 0.57
C VAL A 97 -2.32 -13.23 1.12
N CYS A 98 -1.68 -12.38 0.33
CA CYS A 98 -0.55 -11.59 0.78
C CYS A 98 -0.94 -10.33 1.57
N THR A 99 -2.20 -9.93 1.53
CA THR A 99 -2.76 -8.81 2.32
C THR A 99 -3.54 -9.26 3.55
N ASN A 100 -3.75 -10.56 3.77
CA ASN A 100 -4.47 -11.12 4.91
C ASN A 100 -3.88 -10.77 6.30
N ARG A 101 -2.65 -10.27 6.36
CA ARG A 101 -2.02 -9.82 7.61
C ARG A 101 -2.54 -8.46 8.09
N PHE A 102 -3.13 -7.69 7.20
CA PHE A 102 -3.71 -6.39 7.53
C PHE A 102 -5.11 -6.57 8.12
N ASP A 103 -5.61 -5.55 8.81
CA ASP A 103 -7.01 -5.50 9.21
C ASP A 103 -7.93 -5.50 7.97
N ASP A 104 -9.21 -5.82 8.20
CA ASP A 104 -10.16 -6.01 7.11
C ASP A 104 -10.38 -4.73 6.28
N ASP A 105 -10.40 -3.56 6.93
CA ASP A 105 -10.63 -2.27 6.25
C ASP A 105 -9.43 -1.92 5.35
N THR A 106 -8.22 -2.04 5.87
CA THR A 106 -6.98 -1.83 5.11
C THR A 106 -6.86 -2.82 3.95
N LYS A 107 -7.15 -4.10 4.22
CA LYS A 107 -7.13 -5.14 3.18
C LYS A 107 -8.11 -4.84 2.06
N ASN A 108 -9.37 -4.52 2.40
CA ASN A 108 -10.40 -4.21 1.41
C ASN A 108 -10.02 -2.97 0.58
N SER A 109 -9.50 -1.93 1.23
CA SER A 109 -9.01 -0.73 0.55
C SER A 109 -7.88 -1.03 -0.43
N PHE A 110 -6.94 -1.88 -0.04
CA PHE A 110 -5.82 -2.26 -0.92
C PHE A 110 -6.27 -3.11 -2.10
N VAL A 111 -7.21 -4.04 -1.90
CA VAL A 111 -7.78 -4.87 -2.96
C VAL A 111 -8.60 -4.01 -3.94
N GLU A 112 -9.42 -3.10 -3.43
CA GLU A 112 -10.20 -2.16 -4.26
C GLU A 112 -9.28 -1.27 -5.09
N LEU A 113 -8.22 -0.73 -4.47
CA LEU A 113 -7.22 0.08 -5.17
C LEU A 113 -6.56 -0.71 -6.31
N TYR A 114 -6.24 -1.99 -6.08
CA TYR A 114 -5.69 -2.82 -7.14
C TYR A 114 -6.67 -3.00 -8.31
N THR A 115 -7.96 -3.17 -8.06
CA THR A 115 -8.95 -3.28 -9.14
C THR A 115 -9.03 -2.01 -9.98
N LYS A 116 -8.87 -0.84 -9.39
CA LYS A 116 -8.78 0.44 -10.11
C LYS A 116 -7.53 0.51 -10.98
N VAL A 117 -6.38 0.12 -10.46
CA VAL A 117 -5.12 0.04 -11.23
C VAL A 117 -5.23 -0.97 -12.37
N ASP A 118 -5.85 -2.12 -12.13
CA ASP A 118 -6.04 -3.16 -13.14
C ASP A 118 -7.00 -2.72 -14.24
N ALA A 119 -8.00 -1.91 -13.94
CA ALA A 119 -8.91 -1.29 -14.91
C ALA A 119 -8.25 -0.19 -15.76
N GLY A 120 -6.97 0.15 -15.52
CA GLY A 120 -6.21 1.11 -16.30
C GLY A 120 -6.32 2.55 -15.82
N ALA A 121 -6.80 2.79 -14.60
CA ALA A 121 -6.75 4.12 -13.99
C ALA A 121 -5.29 4.54 -13.74
N SER A 122 -4.96 5.79 -14.06
CA SER A 122 -3.62 6.33 -13.78
C SER A 122 -3.44 6.58 -12.27
N ALA A 123 -2.19 6.54 -11.81
CA ALA A 123 -1.87 6.86 -10.42
C ALA A 123 -2.35 8.28 -10.02
N GLU A 124 -2.37 9.21 -10.96
CA GLU A 124 -2.85 10.58 -10.75
C GLU A 124 -4.37 10.62 -10.55
N GLN A 125 -5.14 9.91 -11.39
CA GLN A 125 -6.60 9.81 -11.25
C GLN A 125 -6.99 9.17 -9.92
N ILE A 126 -6.32 8.10 -9.52
CA ILE A 126 -6.56 7.42 -8.24
C ILE A 126 -6.27 8.36 -7.05
N SER A 127 -5.18 9.14 -7.12
CA SER A 127 -4.82 10.11 -6.08
C SER A 127 -5.83 11.26 -5.97
N GLU A 128 -6.37 11.73 -7.09
CA GLU A 128 -7.40 12.77 -7.11
C GLU A 128 -8.73 12.27 -6.55
N GLU A 129 -9.15 11.07 -6.92
CA GLU A 129 -10.36 10.44 -6.37
C GLU A 129 -10.27 10.24 -4.85
N GLN A 130 -9.11 9.80 -4.35
CA GLN A 130 -8.88 9.64 -2.90
C GLN A 130 -8.95 10.97 -2.16
N ARG A 131 -8.32 12.04 -2.66
CA ARG A 131 -8.40 13.39 -2.08
C ARG A 131 -9.82 13.93 -2.07
N THR A 132 -10.57 13.70 -3.14
CA THR A 132 -11.96 14.15 -3.23
C THR A 132 -12.86 13.39 -2.25
N ALA A 133 -12.62 12.09 -2.06
CA ALA A 133 -13.35 11.28 -1.09
C ALA A 133 -13.07 11.72 0.37
N GLU A 134 -11.81 12.03 0.70
CA GLU A 134 -11.41 12.54 2.01
C GLU A 134 -12.03 13.91 2.32
N VAL A 135 -12.04 14.84 1.35
CA VAL A 135 -12.67 16.15 1.49
C VAL A 135 -14.17 16.01 1.71
N ASN A 136 -14.85 15.14 0.97
CA ASN A 136 -16.28 14.92 1.12
C ASN A 136 -16.63 14.26 2.46
N SER A 137 -15.80 13.36 3.01
CA SER A 137 -16.03 12.76 4.31
C SER A 137 -15.87 13.78 5.44
N GLN A 138 -14.90 14.68 5.36
CA GLN A 138 -14.70 15.76 6.33
C GLN A 138 -15.82 16.82 6.29
N MET A 139 -16.45 17.05 5.14
CA MET A 139 -17.60 17.94 5.01
C MET A 139 -18.87 17.34 5.63
N SER A 140 -19.07 16.02 5.50
CA SER A 140 -20.25 15.36 6.09
C SER A 140 -20.20 15.27 7.62
N ASP A 141 -19.02 15.21 8.21
CA ASP A 141 -18.86 15.19 9.68
C ASP A 141 -19.08 16.56 10.32
N ASN A 142 -18.82 17.65 9.60
CA ASN A 142 -19.07 19.01 10.11
C ASN A 142 -20.54 19.43 10.06
N ASP A 143 -21.36 18.86 9.19
CA ASP A 143 -22.79 19.17 9.11
C ASP A 143 -23.63 18.45 10.18
N SER A 144 -23.06 17.46 10.88
CA SER A 144 -23.75 16.72 11.95
C SER A 144 -23.61 17.33 13.35
N GLU A 145 -22.74 18.32 13.56
CA GLU A 145 -22.52 18.96 14.87
C GLU A 145 -23.29 20.28 15.08
N SER A 146 -24.08 20.74 14.11
CA SER A 146 -24.72 22.06 14.19
C SER A 146 -26.22 22.08 14.55
N ASP A 147 -26.82 20.95 14.98
CA ASP A 147 -28.26 20.90 15.25
C ASP A 147 -28.64 20.44 16.68
N ASP A 148 -27.94 20.92 17.71
CA ASP A 148 -28.35 20.71 19.09
C ASP A 148 -28.06 21.91 20.01
N SER A 149 -28.59 23.07 19.64
CA SER A 149 -28.75 24.18 20.58
C SER A 149 -29.83 25.13 20.11
N ASP A 150 -31.08 24.81 20.43
CA ASP A 150 -32.14 25.77 20.77
C ASP A 150 -33.46 25.03 21.05
N VAL A 151 -33.64 24.50 22.28
CA VAL A 151 -34.98 24.43 22.91
C VAL A 151 -34.84 24.79 24.39
N ILE A 152 -35.18 26.02 24.67
CA ILE A 152 -35.53 26.47 26.01
C ILE A 152 -36.97 26.05 26.29
#